data_140012b9f1e90ae1a2a3268a9b16ef31
#
_entry.id   140012b9f1e90ae1a2a3268a9b16ef31
#
_cell.length_a   1.000
_cell.length_b   1.000
_cell.length_c   1.000
_cell.angle_alpha   90.00
_cell.angle_beta   90.00
_cell.angle_gamma   90.00
#
_symmetry.space_group_name_H-M   'P 1'
#
loop_
_entity.id
_entity.type
_entity.pdbx_description
1 polymer ?
#
loop_
_entity_poly.entity_id
_entity_poly.type
_entity_poly.pdbx_seq_one_letter_code
_entity_poly.pdbx_strand_id
1 'polypeptide(L)'
;MKTFIANFGRENVYWPECLKRSTITVQDGITVHPYWLKNDRDGYIAEAQRVYRSREKRPVITPVASRWFNLNTIFMATAGDIWIHREKEDLWWTVSSNEAAVGEIIEDQHPFGGFKTVYIYHKKCLPWSCTNKKGARLQWRAIHPKARDFLLTEGTFQQLAGDNALYATALINGTSLDQWESRPNWQAKQDRSGKGSVKIFTPLERSAAYMADTAWNTAKQSGQISIVEKKDKQVLFPSKIDLEKYIIELLEDQEGICALTGLEMLHQGVDGDHELHCSLDRIDSNGHYEKGNLQVVCKFANRWKSASDNEEFKRLIETVRKIGNE
;
A
#
# COMPACT_ATOMS: atom_id res chain seq x y z
N MET A 1 27.39 -11.46 5.21
CA MET A 1 26.29 -10.50 5.30
C MET A 1 25.34 -10.80 4.14
N LYS A 2 24.12 -11.14 4.44
CA LYS A 2 23.04 -11.39 3.47
C LYS A 2 22.13 -10.15 3.42
N THR A 3 21.32 -10.06 2.37
CA THR A 3 20.33 -8.98 2.23
C THR A 3 18.95 -9.59 2.07
N PHE A 4 18.03 -9.18 2.88
CA PHE A 4 16.64 -9.64 2.87
C PHE A 4 15.70 -8.48 2.57
N ILE A 5 14.62 -8.78 1.85
CA ILE A 5 13.47 -7.91 1.72
C ILE A 5 12.30 -8.55 2.47
N ALA A 6 11.58 -7.77 3.27
CA ALA A 6 10.59 -8.31 4.20
C ALA A 6 9.31 -7.47 4.28
N ASN A 7 8.22 -8.18 4.59
CA ASN A 7 6.96 -7.65 5.09
C ASN A 7 6.75 -8.13 6.53
N PHE A 8 6.18 -7.29 7.38
CA PHE A 8 6.00 -7.57 8.81
C PHE A 8 4.53 -7.83 9.14
N GLY A 9 4.14 -9.09 8.99
CA GLY A 9 2.75 -9.52 9.11
C GLY A 9 1.92 -9.20 7.85
N ARG A 10 0.65 -9.60 7.89
CA ARG A 10 -0.27 -9.30 6.79
C ARG A 10 -0.53 -7.79 6.76
N GLU A 11 -0.41 -7.19 5.57
CA GLU A 11 -0.56 -5.73 5.38
C GLU A 11 0.39 -4.90 6.27
N ASN A 12 1.52 -5.50 6.64
CA ASN A 12 2.54 -4.87 7.48
C ASN A 12 2.05 -4.45 8.87
N VAL A 13 1.06 -5.15 9.43
CA VAL A 13 0.45 -4.82 10.73
C VAL A 13 1.47 -4.66 11.87
N TYR A 14 2.59 -5.36 11.83
CA TYR A 14 3.65 -5.28 12.86
C TYR A 14 4.71 -4.22 12.56
N TRP A 15 4.66 -3.56 11.40
CA TRP A 15 5.66 -2.57 11.02
C TRP A 15 5.79 -1.40 12.02
N PRO A 16 4.70 -0.79 12.51
CA PRO A 16 4.82 0.31 13.48
C PRO A 16 5.58 -0.11 14.74
N GLU A 17 5.38 -1.33 15.21
CA GLU A 17 6.07 -1.87 16.38
C GLU A 17 7.52 -2.20 16.06
N CYS A 18 7.81 -2.79 14.91
CA CYS A 18 9.17 -3.04 14.45
C CYS A 18 9.99 -1.75 14.39
N LEU A 19 9.40 -0.69 13.86
CA LEU A 19 10.02 0.63 13.79
C LEU A 19 10.29 1.21 15.19
N LYS A 20 9.27 1.18 16.07
CA LYS A 20 9.36 1.71 17.44
C LYS A 20 10.38 0.95 18.29
N ARG A 21 10.41 -0.38 18.20
CA ARG A 21 11.27 -1.24 19.04
C ARG A 21 12.66 -1.48 18.43
N SER A 22 12.92 -1.02 17.21
CA SER A 22 14.11 -1.38 16.43
C SER A 22 14.29 -2.89 16.38
N THR A 23 13.27 -3.57 15.84
CA THR A 23 13.25 -5.02 15.68
C THR A 23 12.84 -5.42 14.28
N ILE A 24 13.19 -6.64 13.89
CA ILE A 24 12.59 -7.39 12.80
C ILE A 24 11.74 -8.51 13.39
N THR A 25 10.65 -8.91 12.74
CA THR A 25 9.73 -9.92 13.26
C THR A 25 9.42 -11.00 12.25
N VAL A 26 9.11 -12.17 12.77
CA VAL A 26 8.43 -13.25 12.06
C VAL A 26 7.37 -13.84 12.97
N GLN A 27 6.25 -14.25 12.40
CA GLN A 27 5.20 -14.96 13.15
C GLN A 27 5.09 -16.40 12.71
N ASP A 28 4.68 -17.26 13.64
CA ASP A 28 4.35 -18.65 13.38
C ASP A 28 2.99 -19.00 14.02
N GLY A 29 2.31 -19.97 13.46
CA GLY A 29 1.06 -20.44 14.02
C GLY A 29 1.25 -21.22 15.30
N ILE A 30 0.48 -20.95 16.34
CA ILE A 30 0.61 -21.57 17.67
C ILE A 30 0.58 -23.10 17.62
N THR A 31 -0.18 -23.68 16.70
CA THR A 31 -0.33 -25.14 16.58
C THR A 31 0.84 -25.83 15.89
N VAL A 32 1.49 -25.16 14.96
CA VAL A 32 2.63 -25.71 14.19
C VAL A 32 3.97 -25.40 14.85
N HIS A 33 4.04 -24.32 15.62
CA HIS A 33 5.25 -23.86 16.27
C HIS A 33 5.96 -24.92 17.16
N PRO A 34 5.27 -25.76 17.95
CA PRO A 34 5.90 -26.81 18.73
C PRO A 34 6.70 -27.85 17.92
N TYR A 35 6.29 -28.09 16.68
CA TYR A 35 7.02 -28.97 15.77
C TYR A 35 8.30 -28.30 15.25
N TRP A 36 8.24 -27.01 14.95
CA TRP A 36 9.42 -26.25 14.58
C TRP A 36 10.47 -26.22 15.68
N LEU A 37 10.06 -26.01 16.95
CA LEU A 37 10.96 -26.04 18.11
C LEU A 37 11.68 -27.39 18.28
N LYS A 38 11.02 -28.49 17.89
CA LYS A 38 11.58 -29.85 17.91
C LYS A 38 12.37 -30.21 16.66
N ASN A 39 12.51 -29.28 15.71
CA ASN A 39 13.04 -29.51 14.37
C ASN A 39 12.34 -30.65 13.61
N ASP A 40 11.08 -30.90 13.94
CA ASP A 40 10.21 -31.89 13.30
C ASP A 40 9.48 -31.24 12.09
N ARG A 41 10.17 -31.27 10.96
CA ARG A 41 9.67 -30.67 9.72
C ARG A 41 8.43 -31.38 9.17
N ASP A 42 8.41 -32.70 9.26
CA ASP A 42 7.32 -33.50 8.71
C ASP A 42 6.05 -33.34 9.56
N GLY A 43 6.19 -33.34 10.88
CA GLY A 43 5.12 -33.01 11.81
C GLY A 43 4.58 -31.60 11.62
N TYR A 44 5.47 -30.62 11.41
CA TYR A 44 5.08 -29.25 11.09
C TYR A 44 4.22 -29.17 9.82
N ILE A 45 4.65 -29.85 8.75
CA ILE A 45 3.94 -29.87 7.47
C ILE A 45 2.56 -30.53 7.63
N ALA A 46 2.52 -31.69 8.27
CA ALA A 46 1.28 -32.43 8.51
C ALA A 46 0.26 -31.60 9.31
N GLU A 47 0.71 -30.97 10.39
CA GLU A 47 -0.12 -30.11 11.21
C GLU A 47 -0.59 -28.85 10.45
N ALA A 48 0.30 -28.21 9.67
CA ALA A 48 -0.06 -27.09 8.83
C ALA A 48 -1.16 -27.46 7.82
N GLN A 49 -1.07 -28.61 7.19
CA GLN A 49 -2.09 -29.11 6.27
C GLN A 49 -3.41 -29.46 6.96
N ARG A 50 -3.34 -29.89 8.22
CA ARG A 50 -4.53 -30.16 9.03
C ARG A 50 -5.28 -28.88 9.41
N VAL A 51 -4.55 -27.83 9.79
CA VAL A 51 -5.13 -26.62 10.41
C VAL A 51 -5.39 -25.52 9.40
N TYR A 52 -4.47 -25.26 8.48
CA TYR A 52 -4.54 -24.08 7.60
C TYR A 52 -5.18 -24.39 6.26
N ARG A 53 -5.91 -23.42 5.75
CA ARG A 53 -6.61 -23.49 4.47
C ARG A 53 -6.18 -22.33 3.55
N SER A 54 -6.09 -22.60 2.25
CA SER A 54 -5.94 -21.59 1.22
C SER A 54 -7.20 -20.71 1.13
N ARG A 55 -7.13 -19.65 0.31
CA ARG A 55 -8.32 -18.83 -0.02
C ARG A 55 -9.46 -19.67 -0.61
N GLU A 56 -9.15 -20.76 -1.32
CA GLU A 56 -10.09 -21.70 -1.91
C GLU A 56 -10.57 -22.79 -0.91
N LYS A 57 -10.31 -22.59 0.39
CA LYS A 57 -10.65 -23.54 1.48
C LYS A 57 -9.98 -24.91 1.38
N ARG A 58 -8.96 -25.08 0.53
CA ARG A 58 -8.17 -26.31 0.43
C ARG A 58 -7.05 -26.33 1.48
N PRO A 59 -6.59 -27.52 1.95
CA PRO A 59 -5.41 -27.61 2.79
C PRO A 59 -4.20 -26.93 2.13
N VAL A 60 -3.32 -26.33 2.94
CA VAL A 60 -2.07 -25.80 2.39
C VAL A 60 -1.22 -26.93 1.80
N ILE A 61 -0.58 -26.66 0.68
CA ILE A 61 0.27 -27.65 0.02
C ILE A 61 1.64 -27.73 0.68
N THR A 62 2.28 -28.91 0.59
CA THR A 62 3.60 -29.19 1.17
C THR A 62 4.66 -28.10 0.90
N PRO A 63 4.84 -27.57 -0.33
CA PRO A 63 5.82 -26.52 -0.58
C PRO A 63 5.59 -25.24 0.23
N VAL A 64 4.33 -24.87 0.48
CA VAL A 64 3.98 -23.68 1.28
C VAL A 64 4.30 -23.90 2.75
N ALA A 65 3.86 -25.02 3.33
CA ALA A 65 4.13 -25.35 4.74
C ALA A 65 5.65 -25.50 4.99
N SER A 66 6.35 -26.17 4.08
CA SER A 66 7.80 -26.31 4.11
C SER A 66 8.52 -24.97 4.07
N ARG A 67 8.04 -24.04 3.25
CA ARG A 67 8.57 -22.66 3.20
C ARG A 67 8.39 -21.94 4.54
N TRP A 68 7.26 -22.08 5.20
CA TRP A 68 7.03 -21.46 6.52
C TRP A 68 8.01 -21.98 7.57
N PHE A 69 8.19 -23.30 7.65
CA PHE A 69 9.19 -23.92 8.52
C PHE A 69 10.58 -23.34 8.28
N ASN A 70 11.01 -23.26 7.01
CA ASN A 70 12.33 -22.75 6.64
C ASN A 70 12.49 -21.25 6.94
N LEU A 71 11.41 -20.43 6.81
CA LEU A 71 11.46 -19.01 7.13
C LEU A 71 11.84 -18.78 8.59
N ASN A 72 11.23 -19.50 9.53
CA ASN A 72 11.59 -19.41 10.95
C ASN A 72 13.06 -19.75 11.17
N THR A 73 13.54 -20.82 10.57
CA THR A 73 14.95 -21.26 10.68
C THR A 73 15.91 -20.22 10.11
N ILE A 74 15.61 -19.66 8.93
CA ILE A 74 16.43 -18.62 8.30
C ILE A 74 16.43 -17.36 9.17
N PHE A 75 15.28 -16.92 9.65
CA PHE A 75 15.16 -15.75 10.51
C PHE A 75 16.02 -15.86 11.76
N MET A 76 15.96 -16.99 12.46
CA MET A 76 16.76 -17.23 13.67
C MET A 76 18.28 -17.19 13.40
N ALA A 77 18.68 -17.66 12.23
CA ALA A 77 20.09 -17.72 11.83
C ALA A 77 20.66 -16.37 11.35
N THR A 78 19.85 -15.33 11.20
CA THR A 78 20.34 -14.01 10.73
C THR A 78 21.18 -13.33 11.80
N ALA A 79 22.33 -12.76 11.39
CA ALA A 79 23.25 -12.05 12.26
C ALA A 79 24.09 -11.07 11.44
N GLY A 80 23.96 -9.78 11.68
CA GLY A 80 24.64 -8.74 10.91
C GLY A 80 24.16 -8.64 9.45
N ASP A 81 22.95 -9.11 9.17
CA ASP A 81 22.37 -9.12 7.83
C ASP A 81 21.50 -7.89 7.59
N ILE A 82 21.51 -7.42 6.35
CA ILE A 82 20.69 -6.25 5.94
C ILE A 82 19.24 -6.71 5.75
N TRP A 83 18.32 -5.93 6.30
CA TRP A 83 16.89 -6.08 6.12
C TRP A 83 16.31 -4.82 5.50
N ILE A 84 15.49 -5.00 4.48
CA ILE A 84 14.86 -3.93 3.71
C ILE A 84 13.35 -4.11 3.82
N HIS A 85 12.66 -3.02 4.05
CA HIS A 85 11.21 -2.95 4.10
C HIS A 85 10.72 -1.75 3.31
N ARG A 86 9.62 -1.92 2.58
CA ARG A 86 8.94 -0.80 1.94
C ARG A 86 7.70 -0.42 2.72
N GLU A 87 7.63 0.83 3.16
CA GLU A 87 6.41 1.41 3.71
C GLU A 87 6.02 2.64 2.89
N LYS A 88 4.86 2.56 2.21
CA LYS A 88 4.34 3.63 1.33
C LYS A 88 5.38 4.08 0.29
N GLU A 89 5.86 5.31 0.42
CA GLU A 89 6.82 5.93 -0.50
C GLU A 89 8.27 5.83 -0.04
N ASP A 90 8.54 5.18 1.08
CA ASP A 90 9.89 5.05 1.61
C ASP A 90 10.37 3.61 1.61
N LEU A 91 11.65 3.44 1.28
CA LEU A 91 12.37 2.21 1.49
C LEU A 91 13.16 2.34 2.79
N TRP A 92 12.86 1.48 3.73
CA TRP A 92 13.52 1.39 5.02
C TRP A 92 14.52 0.27 5.04
N TRP A 93 15.59 0.44 5.79
CA TRP A 93 16.58 -0.61 6.00
C TRP A 93 17.14 -0.60 7.42
N THR A 94 17.64 -1.76 7.83
CA THR A 94 18.31 -1.96 9.10
C THR A 94 19.31 -3.11 8.99
N VAL A 95 20.05 -3.38 10.05
CA VAL A 95 20.96 -4.53 10.17
C VAL A 95 20.58 -5.31 11.41
N SER A 96 20.32 -6.62 11.25
CA SER A 96 20.00 -7.52 12.37
C SER A 96 21.15 -7.64 13.36
N SER A 97 20.83 -7.68 14.66
CA SER A 97 21.83 -7.94 15.70
C SER A 97 22.26 -9.42 15.71
N ASN A 98 23.35 -9.70 16.42
CA ASN A 98 23.79 -11.06 16.69
C ASN A 98 23.06 -11.71 17.89
N GLU A 99 22.20 -10.93 18.57
CA GLU A 99 21.43 -11.44 19.70
C GLU A 99 20.36 -12.43 19.23
N ALA A 100 20.00 -13.38 20.10
CA ALA A 100 18.90 -14.29 19.85
C ALA A 100 17.56 -13.52 19.74
N ALA A 101 16.68 -14.01 18.90
CA ALA A 101 15.33 -13.48 18.84
C ALA A 101 14.54 -13.87 20.11
N VAL A 102 13.70 -12.97 20.59
CA VAL A 102 12.81 -13.20 21.74
C VAL A 102 11.41 -13.48 21.20
N GLY A 103 10.84 -14.62 21.63
CA GLY A 103 9.50 -15.03 21.22
C GLY A 103 8.47 -14.74 22.30
N GLU A 104 7.28 -14.36 21.87
CA GLU A 104 6.11 -14.19 22.73
C GLU A 104 4.83 -14.69 22.03
N ILE A 105 3.83 -15.03 22.82
CA ILE A 105 2.51 -15.38 22.29
C ILE A 105 1.63 -14.15 22.36
N ILE A 106 1.03 -13.81 21.24
CA ILE A 106 0.13 -12.65 21.13
C ILE A 106 -1.23 -13.06 20.56
N GLU A 107 -2.26 -12.31 20.91
CA GLU A 107 -3.53 -12.34 20.19
C GLU A 107 -3.44 -11.34 19.03
N ASP A 108 -3.33 -11.86 17.82
CA ASP A 108 -3.26 -11.08 16.61
C ASP A 108 -4.68 -10.72 16.14
N GLN A 109 -4.96 -9.43 16.04
CA GLN A 109 -6.22 -8.95 15.51
C GLN A 109 -6.19 -9.09 13.97
N HIS A 110 -6.97 -10.05 13.49
CA HIS A 110 -7.04 -10.28 12.05
C HIS A 110 -7.74 -9.11 11.36
N PRO A 111 -7.18 -8.53 10.28
CA PRO A 111 -7.76 -7.36 9.57
C PRO A 111 -9.20 -7.56 9.07
N PHE A 112 -9.64 -8.81 8.93
CA PHE A 112 -11.00 -9.18 8.49
C PHE A 112 -11.91 -9.69 9.63
N GLY A 113 -11.56 -9.37 10.89
CA GLY A 113 -12.32 -9.74 12.07
C GLY A 113 -11.89 -11.09 12.69
N GLY A 114 -11.96 -11.15 14.01
CA GLY A 114 -11.53 -12.28 14.83
C GLY A 114 -10.10 -12.15 15.34
N PHE A 115 -9.84 -12.81 16.46
CA PHE A 115 -8.52 -12.91 17.06
C PHE A 115 -7.88 -14.25 16.69
N LYS A 116 -6.60 -14.22 16.40
CA LYS A 116 -5.80 -15.42 16.18
C LYS A 116 -4.59 -15.39 17.09
N THR A 117 -4.45 -16.39 17.93
CA THR A 117 -3.25 -16.56 18.75
C THR A 117 -2.09 -17.00 17.87
N VAL A 118 -1.00 -16.26 17.88
CA VAL A 118 0.22 -16.54 17.12
C VAL A 118 1.44 -16.45 18.01
N TYR A 119 2.49 -17.15 17.62
CA TYR A 119 3.81 -17.00 18.17
C TYR A 119 4.56 -15.96 17.35
N ILE A 120 5.01 -14.86 17.95
CA ILE A 120 5.78 -13.82 17.27
C ILE A 120 7.21 -13.78 17.84
N TYR A 121 8.18 -13.66 16.96
CA TYR A 121 9.57 -13.44 17.32
C TYR A 121 10.02 -12.05 16.98
N HIS A 122 10.67 -11.39 17.93
CA HIS A 122 11.33 -10.11 17.75
C HIS A 122 12.85 -10.31 17.84
N LYS A 123 13.55 -9.92 16.80
CA LYS A 123 15.01 -9.88 16.78
C LYS A 123 15.45 -8.43 16.75
N LYS A 124 16.32 -8.04 17.68
CA LYS A 124 16.87 -6.68 17.69
C LYS A 124 17.62 -6.37 16.40
N CYS A 125 17.60 -5.12 16.00
CA CYS A 125 18.33 -4.58 14.88
C CYS A 125 18.80 -3.16 15.18
N LEU A 126 19.63 -2.60 14.32
CA LEU A 126 19.93 -1.18 14.36
C LEU A 126 18.66 -0.36 14.14
N PRO A 127 18.60 0.90 14.59
CA PRO A 127 17.45 1.75 14.27
C PRO A 127 17.16 1.75 12.77
N TRP A 128 15.89 1.62 12.42
CA TRP A 128 15.45 1.65 11.02
C TRP A 128 15.73 3.01 10.40
N SER A 129 16.26 3.03 9.19
CA SER A 129 16.56 4.25 8.44
C SER A 129 15.87 4.24 7.07
N CYS A 130 15.26 5.36 6.70
CA CYS A 130 14.78 5.62 5.35
C CYS A 130 15.74 6.49 4.53
N THR A 131 16.96 6.70 5.01
CA THR A 131 18.03 7.38 4.31
C THR A 131 19.19 6.42 4.04
N ASN A 132 19.91 6.61 2.95
CA ASN A 132 21.17 5.91 2.74
C ASN A 132 22.25 6.40 3.73
N LYS A 133 23.40 5.74 3.78
CA LYS A 133 24.48 6.08 4.69
C LYS A 133 25.12 7.46 4.44
N LYS A 134 24.80 8.11 3.32
CA LYS A 134 25.20 9.50 2.99
C LYS A 134 24.11 10.53 3.31
N GLY A 135 22.98 10.11 3.92
CA GLY A 135 21.89 10.98 4.35
C GLY A 135 20.81 11.23 3.27
N ALA A 136 20.93 10.70 2.06
CA ALA A 136 19.91 10.88 1.04
C ALA A 136 18.71 9.95 1.29
N ARG A 137 17.49 10.48 1.23
CA ARG A 137 16.26 9.71 1.47
C ARG A 137 16.02 8.67 0.37
N LEU A 138 15.68 7.47 0.77
CA LEU A 138 15.39 6.35 -0.11
C LEU A 138 13.90 6.33 -0.52
N GLN A 139 13.52 7.29 -1.37
CA GLN A 139 12.15 7.38 -1.87
C GLN A 139 11.87 6.31 -2.93
N TRP A 140 10.78 5.57 -2.77
CA TRP A 140 10.41 4.49 -3.68
C TRP A 140 10.34 4.93 -5.15
N ARG A 141 9.78 6.11 -5.41
CA ARG A 141 9.65 6.65 -6.78
C ARG A 141 10.98 7.06 -7.40
N ALA A 142 11.98 7.40 -6.58
CA ALA A 142 13.31 7.74 -7.06
C ALA A 142 14.17 6.50 -7.38
N ILE A 143 13.76 5.31 -6.88
CA ILE A 143 14.47 4.06 -7.17
C ILE A 143 14.16 3.62 -8.59
N HIS A 144 15.19 3.17 -9.31
CA HIS A 144 15.06 2.71 -10.70
C HIS A 144 13.93 1.65 -10.84
N PRO A 145 13.06 1.73 -11.88
CA PRO A 145 11.93 0.82 -12.04
C PRO A 145 12.31 -0.67 -12.05
N LYS A 146 13.48 -0.99 -12.61
CA LYS A 146 14.01 -2.36 -12.60
C LYS A 146 14.37 -2.83 -11.20
N ALA A 147 14.91 -1.95 -10.36
CA ALA A 147 15.21 -2.29 -8.96
C ALA A 147 13.93 -2.50 -8.12
N ARG A 148 12.88 -1.77 -8.41
CA ARG A 148 11.58 -1.95 -7.76
C ARG A 148 10.98 -3.36 -7.96
N ASP A 149 11.33 -4.06 -9.05
CA ASP A 149 10.87 -5.42 -9.30
C ASP A 149 11.37 -6.44 -8.25
N PHE A 150 12.55 -6.20 -7.67
CA PHE A 150 13.14 -7.10 -6.66
C PHE A 150 13.27 -6.51 -5.26
N LEU A 151 13.06 -5.20 -5.09
CA LEU A 151 13.00 -4.54 -3.78
C LEU A 151 11.60 -4.58 -3.16
N LEU A 152 10.72 -5.44 -3.66
CA LEU A 152 9.38 -5.71 -3.17
C LEU A 152 9.19 -7.23 -3.09
N THR A 153 8.51 -7.70 -2.07
CA THR A 153 8.10 -9.11 -1.96
C THR A 153 6.63 -9.21 -1.55
N GLU A 154 5.93 -10.22 -2.07
CA GLU A 154 4.59 -10.58 -1.62
C GLU A 154 4.61 -11.57 -0.45
N GLY A 155 5.78 -12.16 -0.19
CA GLY A 155 5.98 -13.10 0.92
C GLY A 155 6.38 -12.41 2.22
N THR A 156 6.52 -13.18 3.29
CA THR A 156 6.98 -12.69 4.60
C THR A 156 8.36 -12.06 4.48
N PHE A 157 9.31 -12.78 3.89
CA PHE A 157 10.57 -12.19 3.45
C PHE A 157 11.24 -13.06 2.37
N GLN A 158 12.20 -12.47 1.69
CA GLN A 158 12.97 -13.11 0.63
C GLN A 158 14.43 -12.66 0.72
N GLN A 159 15.36 -13.59 0.60
CA GLN A 159 16.77 -13.25 0.46
C GLN A 159 17.04 -12.76 -0.97
N LEU A 160 17.64 -11.60 -1.08
CA LEU A 160 18.22 -11.13 -2.33
C LEU A 160 19.56 -11.83 -2.55
N ALA A 161 19.84 -12.20 -3.79
CA ALA A 161 21.06 -12.90 -4.17
C ALA A 161 21.75 -12.21 -5.36
N GLY A 162 23.04 -12.48 -5.52
CA GLY A 162 23.83 -12.01 -6.66
C GLY A 162 23.74 -10.51 -6.86
N ASP A 163 23.48 -10.12 -8.09
CA ASP A 163 23.46 -8.74 -8.55
C ASP A 163 22.42 -7.87 -7.84
N ASN A 164 21.25 -8.44 -7.49
CA ASN A 164 20.20 -7.72 -6.77
C ASN A 164 20.62 -7.35 -5.33
N ALA A 165 21.35 -8.24 -4.64
CA ALA A 165 21.88 -7.95 -3.31
C ALA A 165 22.99 -6.88 -3.37
N LEU A 166 23.83 -6.92 -4.39
CA LEU A 166 24.87 -5.91 -4.62
C LEU A 166 24.27 -4.54 -4.90
N TYR A 167 23.26 -4.46 -5.76
CA TYR A 167 22.53 -3.21 -6.02
C TYR A 167 21.90 -2.64 -4.74
N ALA A 168 21.18 -3.46 -3.99
CA ALA A 168 20.54 -3.03 -2.75
C ALA A 168 21.56 -2.50 -1.73
N THR A 169 22.72 -3.15 -1.63
CA THR A 169 23.82 -2.72 -0.77
C THR A 169 24.43 -1.40 -1.24
N ALA A 170 24.62 -1.24 -2.55
CA ALA A 170 25.12 0.02 -3.13
C ALA A 170 24.16 1.18 -2.90
N LEU A 171 22.85 0.95 -3.07
CA LEU A 171 21.79 1.91 -2.81
C LEU A 171 21.82 2.38 -1.34
N ILE A 172 21.90 1.45 -0.39
CA ILE A 172 21.99 1.75 1.06
C ILE A 172 23.30 2.49 1.39
N ASN A 173 24.40 2.12 0.78
CA ASN A 173 25.68 2.80 1.00
C ASN A 173 25.75 4.18 0.33
N GLY A 174 24.83 4.51 -0.57
CA GLY A 174 24.86 5.76 -1.37
C GLY A 174 26.02 5.80 -2.35
N THR A 175 26.47 4.64 -2.86
CA THR A 175 27.48 4.55 -3.92
C THR A 175 26.84 4.63 -5.28
N SER A 176 27.65 4.86 -6.36
CA SER A 176 27.11 4.92 -7.72
C SER A 176 26.38 3.62 -8.10
N LEU A 177 25.26 3.79 -8.77
CA LEU A 177 24.41 2.72 -9.31
C LEU A 177 24.58 2.53 -10.81
N ASP A 178 25.45 3.34 -11.45
CA ASP A 178 25.65 3.39 -12.91
C ASP A 178 25.96 2.03 -13.52
N GLN A 179 26.72 1.18 -12.80
CA GLN A 179 27.06 -0.17 -13.28
C GLN A 179 25.83 -1.07 -13.54
N TRP A 180 24.69 -0.75 -12.98
CA TRP A 180 23.42 -1.44 -13.22
C TRP A 180 22.50 -0.61 -14.11
N GLU A 181 22.30 0.65 -13.76
CA GLU A 181 21.31 1.53 -14.38
C GLU A 181 21.65 1.90 -15.82
N SER A 182 22.93 1.86 -16.20
CA SER A 182 23.38 2.04 -17.59
C SER A 182 23.20 0.80 -18.49
N ARG A 183 22.86 -0.36 -17.94
CA ARG A 183 22.68 -1.59 -18.73
C ARG A 183 21.48 -1.47 -19.67
N PRO A 184 21.55 -2.02 -20.90
CA PRO A 184 20.47 -1.87 -21.89
C PRO A 184 19.09 -2.34 -21.39
N ASN A 185 19.04 -3.44 -20.64
CA ASN A 185 17.77 -3.97 -20.09
C ASN A 185 17.19 -3.09 -18.96
N TRP A 186 18.02 -2.35 -18.23
CA TRP A 186 17.61 -1.37 -17.24
C TRP A 186 17.09 -0.12 -17.94
N GLN A 187 17.83 0.42 -18.90
CA GLN A 187 17.42 1.57 -19.70
C GLN A 187 16.07 1.30 -20.40
N ALA A 188 15.91 0.12 -21.02
CA ALA A 188 14.65 -0.27 -21.66
C ALA A 188 13.47 -0.34 -20.67
N LYS A 189 13.70 -0.71 -19.40
CA LYS A 189 12.67 -0.69 -18.36
C LYS A 189 12.32 0.74 -17.93
N GLN A 190 13.32 1.61 -17.84
CA GLN A 190 13.17 3.04 -17.57
C GLN A 190 12.33 3.71 -18.67
N ASP A 191 12.64 3.46 -19.91
CA ASP A 191 11.94 4.02 -21.08
C ASP A 191 10.47 3.56 -21.14
N ARG A 192 10.20 2.30 -20.82
CA ARG A 192 8.83 1.74 -20.76
C ARG A 192 8.01 2.27 -19.60
N SER A 193 8.65 2.61 -18.49
CA SER A 193 7.93 3.20 -17.35
C SER A 193 7.56 4.68 -17.54
N GLY A 194 7.80 5.19 -18.74
CA GLY A 194 7.53 6.55 -19.16
C GLY A 194 8.67 7.50 -18.81
N LYS A 195 9.04 8.38 -19.77
CA LYS A 195 9.91 9.53 -19.54
C LYS A 195 9.20 10.59 -18.67
N GLY A 196 8.50 10.15 -17.62
CA GLY A 196 8.11 11.05 -16.57
C GLY A 196 9.35 11.30 -15.73
N SER A 197 9.94 12.49 -15.78
CA SER A 197 10.61 13.04 -14.60
C SER A 197 9.76 12.61 -13.41
N VAL A 198 10.38 12.13 -12.33
CA VAL A 198 9.66 11.83 -11.08
C VAL A 198 8.94 13.11 -10.68
N LYS A 199 7.70 13.25 -11.15
CA LYS A 199 6.86 14.37 -10.78
C LYS A 199 6.53 14.11 -9.33
N ILE A 200 7.13 14.89 -8.44
CA ILE A 200 6.71 14.92 -7.05
C ILE A 200 5.31 15.52 -7.10
N PHE A 201 4.31 14.66 -7.13
CA PHE A 201 2.93 15.12 -7.13
C PHE A 201 2.70 15.93 -5.86
N THR A 202 2.29 17.15 -6.02
CA THR A 202 1.72 17.95 -4.94
C THR A 202 0.51 17.21 -4.35
N PRO A 203 0.06 17.52 -3.13
CA PRO A 203 -1.19 16.95 -2.59
C PRO A 203 -2.37 17.12 -3.55
N LEU A 204 -2.47 18.25 -4.24
CA LEU A 204 -3.47 18.54 -5.27
C LEU A 204 -3.39 17.55 -6.44
N GLU A 205 -2.21 17.39 -7.03
CA GLU A 205 -2.02 16.46 -8.15
C GLU A 205 -2.27 15.00 -7.76
N ARG A 206 -1.94 14.59 -6.53
CA ARG A 206 -2.28 13.25 -6.01
C ARG A 206 -3.77 13.05 -5.89
N SER A 207 -4.49 14.05 -5.40
CA SER A 207 -5.96 14.02 -5.33
C SER A 207 -6.58 13.91 -6.71
N ALA A 208 -6.09 14.68 -7.69
CA ALA A 208 -6.56 14.61 -9.07
C ALA A 208 -6.32 13.22 -9.70
N ALA A 209 -5.12 12.67 -9.56
CA ALA A 209 -4.79 11.35 -10.07
C ALA A 209 -5.65 10.25 -9.45
N TYR A 210 -5.87 10.28 -8.12
CA TYR A 210 -6.73 9.31 -7.43
C TYR A 210 -8.19 9.39 -7.91
N MET A 211 -8.72 10.60 -8.07
CA MET A 211 -10.09 10.80 -8.55
C MET A 211 -10.26 10.37 -10.01
N ALA A 212 -9.28 10.67 -10.87
CA ALA A 212 -9.28 10.21 -12.26
C ALA A 212 -9.23 8.68 -12.36
N ASP A 213 -8.40 8.00 -11.56
CA ASP A 213 -8.36 6.53 -11.48
C ASP A 213 -9.71 5.95 -11.03
N THR A 214 -10.31 6.54 -10.01
CA THR A 214 -11.61 6.10 -9.49
C THR A 214 -12.70 6.24 -10.55
N ALA A 215 -12.76 7.39 -11.24
CA ALA A 215 -13.73 7.63 -12.31
C ALA A 215 -13.55 6.64 -13.47
N TRP A 216 -12.31 6.44 -13.90
CA TRP A 216 -11.99 5.52 -15.00
C TRP A 216 -12.33 4.07 -14.68
N ASN A 217 -12.02 3.61 -13.47
CA ASN A 217 -12.34 2.26 -13.02
C ASN A 217 -13.85 2.07 -12.84
N THR A 218 -14.55 3.06 -12.29
CA THR A 218 -16.01 3.04 -12.16
C THR A 218 -16.68 2.95 -13.54
N ALA A 219 -16.21 3.71 -14.52
CA ALA A 219 -16.72 3.65 -15.88
C ALA A 219 -16.49 2.29 -16.54
N LYS A 220 -15.32 1.67 -16.36
CA LYS A 220 -15.02 0.32 -16.84
C LYS A 220 -15.86 -0.78 -16.19
N GLN A 221 -16.22 -0.61 -14.92
CA GLN A 221 -17.04 -1.56 -14.17
C GLN A 221 -18.54 -1.37 -14.39
N SER A 222 -18.96 -0.25 -14.98
CA SER A 222 -20.37 0.12 -15.21
C SER A 222 -21.04 -0.70 -16.34
N GLY A 223 -20.82 -1.93 -16.43
CA GLY A 223 -21.47 -2.87 -17.34
C GLY A 223 -21.69 -4.24 -16.70
N GLN A 224 -21.26 -4.41 -15.46
CA GLN A 224 -21.48 -5.63 -14.69
C GLN A 224 -22.82 -5.54 -13.97
N ILE A 225 -23.64 -6.55 -14.21
CA ILE A 225 -25.04 -6.70 -13.86
C ILE A 225 -25.36 -6.25 -12.44
N SER A 226 -26.04 -5.11 -12.30
CA SER A 226 -26.95 -4.85 -11.21
C SER A 226 -28.36 -4.89 -11.76
N ILE A 227 -29.27 -5.61 -11.13
CA ILE A 227 -30.65 -5.85 -11.56
C ILE A 227 -31.54 -4.57 -11.42
N VAL A 228 -30.96 -3.42 -11.23
CA VAL A 228 -31.67 -2.13 -11.16
C VAL A 228 -30.99 -1.12 -12.07
N GLU A 229 -31.65 -0.76 -13.16
CA GLU A 229 -31.34 0.27 -14.16
C GLU A 229 -29.85 0.39 -14.57
N LYS A 230 -29.57 -0.13 -15.75
CA LYS A 230 -28.26 -0.04 -16.41
C LYS A 230 -27.97 1.41 -16.78
N LYS A 231 -27.29 2.18 -15.90
CA LYS A 231 -26.74 3.50 -16.24
C LYS A 231 -25.39 3.29 -16.91
N ASP A 232 -25.34 3.49 -18.22
CA ASP A 232 -24.10 3.45 -19.00
C ASP A 232 -23.28 4.72 -18.70
N LYS A 233 -22.27 4.58 -17.83
CA LYS A 233 -21.39 5.69 -17.42
C LYS A 233 -20.11 5.64 -18.25
N GLN A 234 -19.87 6.71 -19.00
CA GLN A 234 -18.65 6.84 -19.82
C GLN A 234 -17.79 7.99 -19.32
N VAL A 235 -16.51 7.94 -19.62
CA VAL A 235 -15.57 9.05 -19.45
C VAL A 235 -15.36 9.66 -20.83
N LEU A 236 -15.87 10.89 -21.04
CA LEU A 236 -15.80 11.60 -22.30
C LEU A 236 -14.61 12.57 -22.36
N PHE A 237 -13.46 12.11 -21.85
CA PHE A 237 -12.18 12.80 -21.97
C PHE A 237 -11.28 11.99 -22.91
N PRO A 238 -10.44 12.64 -23.73
CA PRO A 238 -9.55 11.97 -24.67
C PRO A 238 -8.59 10.99 -23.98
N SER A 239 -8.13 11.34 -22.79
CA SER A 239 -7.25 10.52 -21.97
C SER A 239 -7.49 10.74 -20.47
N LYS A 240 -6.97 9.84 -19.65
CA LYS A 240 -6.93 9.99 -18.19
C LYS A 240 -6.20 11.28 -17.76
N ILE A 241 -5.12 11.62 -18.48
CA ILE A 241 -4.33 12.83 -18.21
C ILE A 241 -5.17 14.10 -18.43
N ASP A 242 -6.04 14.11 -19.43
CA ASP A 242 -6.93 15.25 -19.69
C ASP A 242 -7.99 15.38 -18.60
N LEU A 243 -8.50 14.24 -18.09
CA LEU A 243 -9.40 14.25 -16.92
C LEU A 243 -8.67 14.71 -15.65
N GLU A 244 -7.43 14.27 -15.42
CA GLU A 244 -6.62 14.73 -14.27
C GLU A 244 -6.41 16.25 -14.30
N LYS A 245 -6.05 16.81 -15.45
CA LYS A 245 -5.91 18.27 -15.63
C LYS A 245 -7.20 19.01 -15.32
N TYR A 246 -8.31 18.52 -15.85
CA TYR A 246 -9.61 19.13 -15.60
C TYR A 246 -10.03 19.07 -14.12
N ILE A 247 -9.70 17.98 -13.41
CA ILE A 247 -9.94 17.89 -11.97
C ILE A 247 -9.05 18.89 -11.19
N ILE A 248 -7.82 19.13 -11.65
CA ILE A 248 -6.96 20.17 -11.06
C ILE A 248 -7.60 21.56 -11.25
N GLU A 249 -8.04 21.87 -12.45
CA GLU A 249 -8.75 23.13 -12.74
C GLU A 249 -9.97 23.31 -11.81
N LEU A 250 -10.80 22.27 -11.64
CA LEU A 250 -11.95 22.30 -10.71
C LEU A 250 -11.54 22.52 -9.25
N LEU A 251 -10.44 21.90 -8.78
CA LEU A 251 -9.95 22.09 -7.42
C LEU A 251 -9.42 23.50 -7.19
N GLU A 252 -8.77 24.08 -8.20
CA GLU A 252 -8.29 25.47 -8.17
C GLU A 252 -9.46 26.46 -8.23
N ASP A 253 -10.41 26.26 -9.14
CA ASP A 253 -11.61 27.12 -9.28
C ASP A 253 -12.50 27.09 -8.02
N GLN A 254 -12.54 25.95 -7.33
CA GLN A 254 -13.28 25.79 -6.08
C GLN A 254 -12.49 26.23 -4.84
N GLU A 255 -11.23 26.67 -4.98
CA GLU A 255 -10.36 27.11 -3.87
C GLU A 255 -10.24 26.06 -2.75
N GLY A 256 -10.34 24.77 -3.07
CA GLY A 256 -10.34 23.67 -2.11
C GLY A 256 -11.64 23.52 -1.30
N ILE A 257 -12.71 24.24 -1.69
CA ILE A 257 -14.00 24.21 -1.00
C ILE A 257 -14.97 23.24 -1.67
N CYS A 258 -15.65 22.43 -0.88
CA CYS A 258 -16.65 21.48 -1.34
C CYS A 258 -17.82 22.18 -2.05
N ALA A 259 -18.08 21.87 -3.31
CA ALA A 259 -19.13 22.47 -4.12
C ALA A 259 -20.57 22.29 -3.57
N LEU A 260 -20.78 21.29 -2.74
CA LEU A 260 -22.09 20.95 -2.15
C LEU A 260 -22.29 21.50 -0.74
N THR A 261 -21.21 21.49 0.06
CA THR A 261 -21.34 21.81 1.49
C THR A 261 -20.60 23.09 1.88
N GLY A 262 -19.76 23.65 1.03
CA GLY A 262 -18.92 24.80 1.38
C GLY A 262 -17.90 24.56 2.50
N LEU A 263 -17.63 23.30 2.82
CA LEU A 263 -16.59 22.93 3.78
C LEU A 263 -15.24 22.87 3.08
N GLU A 264 -14.17 23.19 3.82
CA GLU A 264 -12.81 22.98 3.34
C GLU A 264 -12.53 21.48 3.16
N MET A 265 -11.95 21.12 2.02
CA MET A 265 -11.64 19.74 1.68
C MET A 265 -10.18 19.40 1.98
N LEU A 266 -9.94 18.15 2.37
CA LEU A 266 -8.61 17.62 2.56
C LEU A 266 -8.13 16.89 1.29
N HIS A 267 -6.89 17.16 0.91
CA HIS A 267 -6.24 16.43 -0.18
C HIS A 267 -5.76 15.04 0.26
N GLN A 268 -5.67 14.12 -0.69
CA GLN A 268 -5.17 12.77 -0.43
C GLN A 268 -3.75 12.79 0.17
N GLY A 269 -3.58 12.08 1.29
CA GLY A 269 -2.32 11.98 2.02
C GLY A 269 -2.06 13.14 3.00
N VAL A 270 -3.04 14.01 3.22
CA VAL A 270 -3.06 14.97 4.34
C VAL A 270 -3.77 14.31 5.51
N ASP A 271 -3.18 14.41 6.71
CA ASP A 271 -3.81 13.88 7.93
C ASP A 271 -5.05 14.72 8.29
N GLY A 272 -6.10 14.05 8.75
CA GLY A 272 -7.35 14.70 9.13
C GLY A 272 -8.57 13.78 8.96
N ASP A 273 -9.75 14.37 9.04
CA ASP A 273 -10.99 13.62 8.88
C ASP A 273 -11.14 13.07 7.46
N HIS A 274 -11.15 11.74 7.35
CA HIS A 274 -11.25 11.03 6.08
C HIS A 274 -12.54 11.35 5.30
N GLU A 275 -13.59 11.78 5.95
CA GLU A 275 -14.86 12.15 5.32
C GLU A 275 -14.80 13.51 4.62
N LEU A 276 -13.81 14.34 4.96
CA LEU A 276 -13.53 15.62 4.31
C LEU A 276 -12.60 15.52 3.11
N HIS A 277 -12.05 14.34 2.81
CA HIS A 277 -11.21 14.17 1.62
C HIS A 277 -11.97 14.43 0.32
N CYS A 278 -11.24 14.99 -0.65
CA CYS A 278 -11.74 15.28 -1.99
C CYS A 278 -12.29 14.02 -2.67
N SER A 279 -13.45 14.16 -3.29
CA SER A 279 -14.11 13.12 -4.09
C SER A 279 -14.74 13.75 -5.33
N LEU A 280 -14.59 13.09 -6.49
CA LEU A 280 -15.19 13.53 -7.73
C LEU A 280 -16.67 13.13 -7.77
N ASP A 281 -17.54 14.08 -8.03
CA ASP A 281 -18.98 13.88 -8.18
C ASP A 281 -19.45 14.36 -9.54
N ARG A 282 -20.54 13.77 -10.05
CA ARG A 282 -21.26 14.23 -11.23
C ARG A 282 -22.44 15.08 -10.79
N ILE A 283 -22.54 16.29 -11.33
CA ILE A 283 -23.63 17.22 -11.06
C ILE A 283 -24.96 16.55 -11.41
N ASP A 284 -25.10 16.09 -12.66
CA ASP A 284 -26.16 15.15 -13.05
C ASP A 284 -25.66 13.71 -12.97
N SER A 285 -26.20 12.96 -12.02
CA SER A 285 -25.87 11.54 -11.80
C SER A 285 -26.30 10.63 -12.97
N ASN A 286 -27.14 11.08 -13.90
CA ASN A 286 -27.53 10.35 -15.10
C ASN A 286 -26.59 10.59 -16.28
N GLY A 287 -25.82 11.70 -16.24
CA GLY A 287 -24.85 12.06 -17.26
C GLY A 287 -23.55 11.27 -17.17
N HIS A 288 -22.59 11.62 -18.02
CA HIS A 288 -21.28 11.01 -18.11
C HIS A 288 -20.23 11.81 -17.31
N TYR A 289 -19.01 11.25 -17.20
CA TYR A 289 -17.86 12.03 -16.73
C TYR A 289 -17.36 12.89 -17.88
N GLU A 290 -17.84 14.13 -17.94
CA GLU A 290 -17.59 15.08 -19.02
C GLU A 290 -17.41 16.49 -18.49
N LYS A 291 -16.82 17.36 -19.29
CA LYS A 291 -16.66 18.78 -18.93
C LYS A 291 -18.04 19.42 -18.69
N GLY A 292 -18.15 20.17 -17.60
CA GLY A 292 -19.38 20.82 -17.17
C GLY A 292 -20.32 19.94 -16.32
N ASN A 293 -20.10 18.62 -16.27
CA ASN A 293 -20.88 17.71 -15.42
C ASN A 293 -20.11 17.20 -14.21
N LEU A 294 -18.95 17.76 -13.90
CA LEU A 294 -18.12 17.32 -12.77
C LEU A 294 -17.93 18.45 -11.76
N GLN A 295 -17.88 18.08 -10.51
CA GLN A 295 -17.54 18.93 -9.38
C GLN A 295 -16.73 18.14 -8.35
N VAL A 296 -15.94 18.82 -7.51
CA VAL A 296 -15.22 18.19 -6.39
C VAL A 296 -15.96 18.50 -5.10
N VAL A 297 -16.16 17.45 -4.29
CA VAL A 297 -16.94 17.51 -3.06
C VAL A 297 -16.25 16.72 -1.95
N CYS A 298 -16.65 16.90 -0.69
CA CYS A 298 -16.25 16.02 0.39
C CYS A 298 -16.76 14.60 0.16
N LYS A 299 -16.01 13.60 0.58
CA LYS A 299 -16.37 12.19 0.42
C LYS A 299 -17.72 11.83 1.04
N PHE A 300 -18.02 12.34 2.25
CA PHE A 300 -19.32 12.12 2.86
C PHE A 300 -20.46 12.74 2.04
N ALA A 301 -20.26 13.95 1.48
CA ALA A 301 -21.25 14.65 0.68
C ALA A 301 -21.54 13.89 -0.63
N ASN A 302 -20.51 13.35 -1.29
CA ASN A 302 -20.68 12.50 -2.47
C ASN A 302 -21.52 11.25 -2.16
N ARG A 303 -21.21 10.57 -1.08
CA ARG A 303 -21.94 9.37 -0.64
C ARG A 303 -23.40 9.73 -0.25
N TRP A 304 -23.59 10.86 0.40
CA TRP A 304 -24.91 11.30 0.86
C TRP A 304 -25.80 11.75 -0.29
N LYS A 305 -25.23 12.50 -1.24
CA LYS A 305 -25.94 12.91 -2.45
C LYS A 305 -26.36 11.71 -3.28
N SER A 306 -25.47 10.73 -3.45
CA SER A 306 -25.74 9.53 -4.26
C SER A 306 -26.26 9.89 -5.67
N ALA A 307 -27.51 9.56 -6.00
CA ALA A 307 -28.16 9.88 -7.28
C ALA A 307 -29.10 11.08 -7.21
N SER A 308 -29.14 11.79 -6.09
CA SER A 308 -30.01 12.96 -5.92
C SER A 308 -29.58 14.13 -6.80
N ASP A 309 -30.53 14.97 -7.15
CA ASP A 309 -30.28 16.23 -7.83
C ASP A 309 -29.40 17.17 -7.01
N ASN A 310 -28.58 17.97 -7.68
CA ASN A 310 -27.59 18.82 -7.03
C ASN A 310 -28.22 19.91 -6.18
N GLU A 311 -29.24 20.58 -6.73
CA GLU A 311 -29.92 21.69 -6.04
C GLU A 311 -30.79 21.18 -4.88
N GLU A 312 -31.41 20.02 -5.06
CA GLU A 312 -32.17 19.37 -3.98
C GLU A 312 -31.24 19.00 -2.82
N PHE A 313 -30.06 18.47 -3.11
CA PHE A 313 -29.09 18.13 -2.08
C PHE A 313 -28.58 19.37 -1.33
N LYS A 314 -28.26 20.46 -2.04
CA LYS A 314 -27.87 21.75 -1.42
C LYS A 314 -28.95 22.26 -0.49
N ARG A 315 -30.22 22.24 -0.96
CA ARG A 315 -31.37 22.61 -0.13
C ARG A 315 -31.46 21.80 1.17
N LEU A 316 -31.19 20.50 1.09
CA LEU A 316 -31.18 19.60 2.28
C LEU A 316 -30.03 19.96 3.24
N ILE A 317 -28.84 20.22 2.73
CA ILE A 317 -27.69 20.65 3.55
C ILE A 317 -28.00 21.97 4.26
N GLU A 318 -28.61 22.95 3.57
CA GLU A 318 -29.01 24.20 4.19
C GLU A 318 -30.07 24.01 5.29
N THR A 319 -30.98 23.07 5.08
CA THR A 319 -31.99 22.72 6.09
C THR A 319 -31.33 22.17 7.36
N VAL A 320 -30.37 21.27 7.21
CA VAL A 320 -29.60 20.72 8.34
C VAL A 320 -28.82 21.80 9.08
N ARG A 321 -28.23 22.75 8.37
CA ARG A 321 -27.47 23.87 8.97
C ARG A 321 -28.33 24.80 9.81
N LYS A 322 -29.57 25.07 9.36
CA LYS A 322 -30.52 25.93 10.11
C LYS A 322 -30.89 25.32 11.45
N ILE A 323 -31.01 24.00 11.54
CA ILE A 323 -31.38 23.32 12.79
C ILE A 323 -30.23 23.37 13.84
N GLY A 324 -28.98 23.46 13.42
CA GLY A 324 -27.82 23.55 14.32
C GLY A 324 -27.51 24.97 14.84
N ASN A 325 -28.23 25.99 14.39
CA ASN A 325 -28.07 27.39 14.78
C ASN A 325 -29.23 27.93 15.63
N GLU A 326 -30.20 27.09 16.01
CA GLU A 326 -31.22 27.34 17.04
C GLU A 326 -30.79 26.70 18.37
#